data_91ce3de754d03df1a6f5030be38047ca
#
_entry.id   91ce3de754d03df1a6f5030be38047ca
#
_cell.length_a   1.000
_cell.length_b   1.000
_cell.length_c   1.000
_cell.angle_alpha   90.00
_cell.angle_beta   90.00
_cell.angle_gamma   90.00
#
_symmetry.space_group_name_H-M   'P 1'
#
loop_
_entity.id
_entity.type
_entity.pdbx_description
1 polymer ?
#
loop_
_entity_poly.entity_id
_entity_poly.type
_entity_poly.pdbx_seq_one_letter_code
_entity_poly.pdbx_strand_id
1 'polypeptide(L)'
;MLGPRATRAGTGAGTGLDPGGDTDGGRAPRTVGETAAAVDVVLEEHLHSRLREARRVDAVFAEEVASRVAAFVLHGGKRLRTAFVWCGWLAAGGSGDPGTPLRIGAALELLQACALVHDDVMDESPVRRGAPAVHADFARVHRAAGMSGSAASYSATAAVLAGDLALAWADDLLTETALASPYGEQLHREWQAMRGEMVAGQYLDMRAQATGSSDPAQSRKIATLKSALYTVERPLALGAAMAGADARTMDGLRSAGRCAGLAFQLRDDLLGAFGDPAVTGKPADEDLRARKLTGLLAVALRLAAESGDSDALAELGPQGAAAGGGTVDRMRAAMERTGARAVVEDEIASLSASSLRHFADTGADAPARREFAVLVARAVGTDLSREGEGL
;
A
#
# COMPACT_ATOMS: atom_id res chain seq x y z
N MET A 1 -24.62 -20.70 -75.13
CA MET A 1 -25.98 -21.24 -75.38
C MET A 1 -26.68 -21.42 -74.03
N LEU A 2 -27.88 -20.83 -73.94
CA LEU A 2 -28.93 -21.10 -72.97
C LEU A 2 -28.59 -20.75 -71.49
N GLY A 3 -28.97 -19.70 -70.85
CA GLY A 3 -30.20 -18.95 -70.80
C GLY A 3 -31.23 -19.55 -69.82
N PRO A 4 -31.99 -18.70 -69.10
CA PRO A 4 -32.19 -18.74 -67.65
C PRO A 4 -33.59 -19.28 -67.26
N ARG A 5 -33.83 -19.51 -65.97
CA ARG A 5 -35.21 -19.50 -65.46
C ARG A 5 -35.30 -19.02 -64.00
N ALA A 6 -36.19 -18.09 -63.82
CA ALA A 6 -36.57 -17.38 -62.62
C ALA A 6 -37.61 -18.10 -61.78
N THR A 7 -37.77 -17.54 -60.54
CA THR A 7 -38.95 -17.43 -59.67
C THR A 7 -39.32 -18.58 -58.75
N ARG A 8 -39.27 -18.35 -57.44
CA ARG A 8 -40.50 -18.04 -56.64
C ARG A 8 -40.17 -17.58 -55.22
N ALA A 9 -40.85 -16.55 -54.82
CA ALA A 9 -40.87 -15.96 -53.48
C ALA A 9 -41.48 -16.93 -52.44
N GLY A 10 -40.91 -16.93 -51.24
CA GLY A 10 -41.47 -17.54 -50.05
C GLY A 10 -41.20 -16.62 -48.87
N THR A 11 -42.27 -15.96 -48.42
CA THR A 11 -42.33 -15.15 -47.17
C THR A 11 -42.14 -16.09 -45.98
N GLY A 12 -41.12 -15.82 -45.18
CA GLY A 12 -40.87 -16.47 -43.91
C GLY A 12 -40.36 -15.44 -42.89
N ALA A 13 -41.14 -15.25 -41.84
CA ALA A 13 -40.96 -14.28 -40.75
C ALA A 13 -39.56 -14.32 -40.15
N GLY A 14 -38.90 -13.17 -40.18
CA GLY A 14 -37.64 -12.95 -39.48
C GLY A 14 -37.87 -12.79 -37.99
N THR A 15 -37.42 -13.74 -37.20
CA THR A 15 -37.13 -13.50 -35.78
C THR A 15 -35.84 -12.72 -35.71
N GLY A 16 -35.96 -11.44 -35.45
CA GLY A 16 -34.82 -10.57 -35.13
C GLY A 16 -34.09 -11.11 -33.91
N LEU A 17 -32.89 -11.62 -34.13
CA LEU A 17 -31.89 -11.74 -33.09
C LEU A 17 -31.38 -10.32 -32.82
N ASP A 18 -31.83 -9.80 -31.71
CA ASP A 18 -31.34 -8.57 -31.08
C ASP A 18 -29.87 -8.80 -30.70
N PRO A 19 -28.89 -8.09 -31.28
CA PRO A 19 -27.50 -8.15 -30.82
C PRO A 19 -27.26 -7.16 -29.70
N GLY A 20 -28.18 -7.07 -28.75
CA GLY A 20 -28.06 -6.35 -27.49
C GLY A 20 -27.59 -7.30 -26.40
N GLY A 21 -26.43 -7.91 -26.54
CA GLY A 21 -25.69 -8.41 -25.41
C GLY A 21 -25.29 -7.20 -24.59
N ASP A 22 -26.09 -6.87 -23.58
CA ASP A 22 -25.73 -6.02 -22.48
C ASP A 22 -24.44 -6.60 -21.87
N THR A 23 -23.29 -6.14 -22.34
CA THR A 23 -22.07 -6.26 -21.56
C THR A 23 -22.37 -5.41 -20.33
N ASP A 24 -22.63 -6.06 -19.22
CA ASP A 24 -22.72 -5.48 -17.89
C ASP A 24 -21.47 -4.62 -17.68
N GLY A 25 -21.55 -3.37 -18.13
CA GLY A 25 -20.54 -2.35 -17.95
C GLY A 25 -20.50 -2.09 -16.45
N GLY A 26 -19.55 -2.74 -15.78
CA GLY A 26 -19.43 -2.81 -14.35
C GLY A 26 -19.69 -1.44 -13.73
N ARG A 27 -20.76 -1.35 -12.93
CA ARG A 27 -21.17 -0.13 -12.23
C ARG A 27 -19.98 0.42 -11.46
N ALA A 28 -19.67 1.72 -11.65
CA ALA A 28 -18.57 2.37 -10.92
C ALA A 28 -18.68 2.13 -9.41
N PRO A 29 -17.56 1.82 -8.73
CA PRO A 29 -17.55 1.61 -7.29
C PRO A 29 -18.11 2.81 -6.54
N ARG A 30 -18.88 2.58 -5.50
CA ARG A 30 -19.48 3.62 -4.66
C ARG A 30 -18.88 3.68 -3.27
N THR A 31 -18.28 2.58 -2.83
CA THR A 31 -17.72 2.41 -1.50
C THR A 31 -16.28 1.91 -1.58
N VAL A 32 -15.55 2.09 -0.49
CA VAL A 32 -14.20 1.54 -0.30
C VAL A 32 -14.16 0.02 -0.53
N GLY A 33 -15.19 -0.69 -0.07
CA GLY A 33 -15.29 -2.14 -0.25
C GLY A 33 -15.48 -2.54 -1.71
N GLU A 34 -16.34 -1.84 -2.44
CA GLU A 34 -16.57 -2.05 -3.87
C GLU A 34 -15.31 -1.74 -4.70
N THR A 35 -14.55 -0.69 -4.30
CA THR A 35 -13.28 -0.34 -4.96
C THR A 35 -12.23 -1.45 -4.80
N ALA A 36 -12.16 -2.07 -3.61
CA ALA A 36 -11.27 -3.18 -3.36
C ALA A 36 -11.61 -4.40 -4.23
N ALA A 37 -12.89 -4.74 -4.34
CA ALA A 37 -13.33 -5.84 -5.20
C ALA A 37 -13.09 -5.55 -6.70
N ALA A 38 -13.34 -4.31 -7.13
CA ALA A 38 -13.14 -3.91 -8.52
C ALA A 38 -11.65 -3.94 -8.93
N VAL A 39 -10.74 -3.53 -8.06
CA VAL A 39 -9.29 -3.61 -8.36
C VAL A 39 -8.80 -5.05 -8.39
N ASP A 40 -9.37 -5.95 -7.60
CA ASP A 40 -9.00 -7.36 -7.62
C ASP A 40 -9.30 -7.99 -8.99
N VAL A 41 -10.42 -7.64 -9.62
CA VAL A 41 -10.73 -8.07 -11.00
C VAL A 41 -9.67 -7.56 -12.00
N VAL A 42 -9.31 -6.28 -11.92
CA VAL A 42 -8.27 -5.70 -12.79
C VAL A 42 -6.92 -6.38 -12.58
N LEU A 43 -6.57 -6.67 -11.33
CA LEU A 43 -5.33 -7.39 -10.98
C LEU A 43 -5.33 -8.81 -11.54
N GLU A 44 -6.43 -9.56 -11.40
CA GLU A 44 -6.56 -10.92 -11.94
C GLU A 44 -6.36 -10.94 -13.45
N GLU A 45 -7.04 -10.07 -14.19
CA GLU A 45 -6.91 -9.97 -15.65
C GLU A 45 -5.48 -9.61 -16.07
N HIS A 46 -4.89 -8.61 -15.44
CA HIS A 46 -3.52 -8.17 -15.73
C HIS A 46 -2.51 -9.28 -15.44
N LEU A 47 -2.57 -9.90 -14.26
CA LEU A 47 -1.66 -10.97 -13.86
C LEU A 47 -1.80 -12.21 -14.74
N HIS A 48 -3.01 -12.58 -15.14
CA HIS A 48 -3.22 -13.66 -16.12
C HIS A 48 -2.52 -13.37 -17.46
N SER A 49 -2.54 -12.12 -17.91
CA SER A 49 -1.79 -11.72 -19.12
C SER A 49 -0.30 -11.84 -18.92
N ARG A 50 0.24 -11.27 -17.82
CA ARG A 50 1.68 -11.33 -17.49
C ARG A 50 2.18 -12.76 -17.34
N LEU A 51 1.41 -13.65 -16.73
CA LEU A 51 1.77 -15.08 -16.62
C LEU A 51 1.82 -15.79 -17.97
N ARG A 52 0.92 -15.45 -18.90
CA ARG A 52 1.01 -16.01 -20.28
C ARG A 52 2.29 -15.54 -20.99
N GLU A 53 2.69 -14.31 -20.80
CA GLU A 53 3.92 -13.76 -21.36
C GLU A 53 5.16 -14.40 -20.72
N ALA A 54 5.19 -14.51 -19.40
CA ALA A 54 6.27 -15.17 -18.67
C ALA A 54 6.51 -16.60 -19.16
N ARG A 55 5.42 -17.37 -19.44
CA ARG A 55 5.51 -18.74 -20.01
C ARG A 55 6.12 -18.77 -21.40
N ARG A 56 5.98 -17.69 -22.19
CA ARG A 56 6.63 -17.60 -23.51
C ARG A 56 8.11 -17.32 -23.41
N VAL A 57 8.55 -16.68 -22.32
CA VAL A 57 9.96 -16.42 -22.04
C VAL A 57 10.62 -17.71 -21.56
N ASP A 58 10.12 -18.31 -20.48
CA ASP A 58 10.65 -19.55 -19.91
C ASP A 58 9.62 -20.19 -18.95
N ALA A 59 9.47 -21.50 -18.99
CA ALA A 59 8.49 -22.22 -18.19
C ALA A 59 8.86 -22.27 -16.70
N VAL A 60 10.15 -22.46 -16.37
CA VAL A 60 10.61 -22.51 -14.98
C VAL A 60 10.51 -21.13 -14.34
N PHE A 61 10.92 -20.09 -15.05
CA PHE A 61 10.74 -18.70 -14.60
C PHE A 61 9.26 -18.38 -14.32
N ALA A 62 8.37 -18.77 -15.23
CA ALA A 62 6.94 -18.54 -15.07
C ALA A 62 6.35 -19.25 -13.86
N GLU A 63 6.76 -20.51 -13.62
CA GLU A 63 6.24 -21.31 -12.50
C GLU A 63 6.87 -20.90 -11.16
N GLU A 64 8.17 -20.66 -11.13
CA GLU A 64 8.88 -20.45 -9.87
C GLU A 64 8.90 -18.99 -9.42
N VAL A 65 8.94 -18.02 -10.33
CA VAL A 65 9.02 -16.59 -9.99
C VAL A 65 7.73 -15.86 -10.27
N ALA A 66 7.28 -15.85 -11.53
CA ALA A 66 6.13 -15.04 -11.94
C ALA A 66 4.83 -15.47 -11.23
N SER A 67 4.59 -16.79 -11.06
CA SER A 67 3.41 -17.28 -10.36
C SER A 67 3.44 -16.94 -8.86
N ARG A 68 4.61 -16.87 -8.22
CA ARG A 68 4.74 -16.43 -6.82
C ARG A 68 4.41 -14.95 -6.67
N VAL A 69 4.89 -14.11 -7.59
CA VAL A 69 4.51 -12.68 -7.60
C VAL A 69 3.00 -12.53 -7.74
N ALA A 70 2.39 -13.23 -8.70
CA ALA A 70 0.95 -13.19 -8.90
C ALA A 70 0.18 -13.67 -7.67
N ALA A 71 0.57 -14.81 -7.08
CA ALA A 71 -0.03 -15.34 -5.86
C ALA A 71 0.11 -14.36 -4.68
N PHE A 72 1.28 -13.73 -4.51
CA PHE A 72 1.52 -12.75 -3.44
C PHE A 72 0.61 -11.51 -3.59
N VAL A 73 0.43 -11.00 -4.81
CA VAL A 73 -0.46 -9.86 -5.11
C VAL A 73 -1.92 -10.22 -4.83
N LEU A 74 -2.36 -11.41 -5.26
CA LEU A 74 -3.76 -11.88 -5.12
C LEU A 74 -4.08 -12.38 -3.72
N HIS A 75 -3.08 -12.72 -2.90
CA HIS A 75 -3.29 -13.18 -1.51
C HIS A 75 -3.88 -12.10 -0.59
N GLY A 76 -4.38 -11.03 -1.15
CA GLY A 76 -5.15 -10.03 -0.42
C GLY A 76 -4.32 -8.84 0.04
N GLY A 77 -4.98 -8.02 0.85
CA GLY A 77 -4.51 -6.75 1.38
C GLY A 77 -5.69 -5.83 1.62
N LYS A 78 -5.47 -4.76 2.36
CA LYS A 78 -6.55 -3.79 2.65
C LYS A 78 -6.93 -2.92 1.44
N ARG A 79 -6.18 -3.01 0.32
CA ARG A 79 -6.35 -2.22 -0.91
C ARG A 79 -6.50 -0.71 -0.65
N LEU A 80 -5.84 -0.21 0.39
CA LEU A 80 -5.97 1.19 0.83
C LEU A 80 -5.47 2.17 -0.23
N ARG A 81 -4.37 1.85 -0.94
CA ARG A 81 -3.80 2.74 -1.96
C ARG A 81 -4.77 2.95 -3.10
N THR A 82 -5.37 1.88 -3.59
CA THR A 82 -6.44 1.95 -4.62
C THR A 82 -7.62 2.79 -4.16
N ALA A 83 -8.05 2.60 -2.92
CA ALA A 83 -9.17 3.37 -2.37
C ALA A 83 -8.82 4.87 -2.24
N PHE A 84 -7.58 5.23 -1.91
CA PHE A 84 -7.15 6.63 -1.91
C PHE A 84 -7.04 7.20 -3.33
N VAL A 85 -6.60 6.44 -4.33
CA VAL A 85 -6.69 6.86 -5.76
C VAL A 85 -8.13 7.19 -6.12
N TRP A 86 -9.04 6.30 -5.77
CA TRP A 86 -10.47 6.48 -6.04
C TRP A 86 -11.03 7.74 -5.38
N CYS A 87 -10.72 7.97 -4.10
CA CYS A 87 -11.13 9.18 -3.39
C CYS A 87 -10.54 10.45 -4.01
N GLY A 88 -9.28 10.43 -4.42
CA GLY A 88 -8.65 11.57 -5.10
C GLY A 88 -9.30 11.88 -6.44
N TRP A 89 -9.65 10.85 -7.21
CA TRP A 89 -10.37 10.97 -8.46
C TRP A 89 -11.76 11.57 -8.26
N LEU A 90 -12.55 11.07 -7.30
CA LEU A 90 -13.86 11.62 -6.97
C LEU A 90 -13.79 13.06 -6.46
N ALA A 91 -12.84 13.35 -5.55
CA ALA A 91 -12.68 14.69 -4.97
C ALA A 91 -12.34 15.77 -6.00
N ALA A 92 -11.69 15.39 -7.10
CA ALA A 92 -11.39 16.26 -8.22
C ALA A 92 -12.49 16.30 -9.30
N GLY A 93 -13.67 15.77 -9.03
CA GLY A 93 -14.81 15.74 -9.97
C GLY A 93 -14.64 14.71 -11.09
N GLY A 94 -13.88 13.65 -10.83
CA GLY A 94 -13.65 12.58 -11.80
C GLY A 94 -14.93 11.97 -12.31
N SER A 95 -15.03 11.86 -13.62
CA SER A 95 -16.17 11.32 -14.36
C SER A 95 -15.67 10.49 -15.55
N GLY A 96 -16.53 9.69 -16.13
CA GLY A 96 -16.18 8.84 -17.27
C GLY A 96 -15.81 7.41 -16.87
N ASP A 97 -14.82 6.81 -17.56
CA ASP A 97 -14.45 5.41 -17.37
C ASP A 97 -13.79 5.14 -16.00
N PRO A 98 -14.45 4.36 -15.12
CA PRO A 98 -13.89 3.98 -13.83
C PRO A 98 -12.69 3.01 -13.94
N GLY A 99 -12.49 2.38 -15.09
CA GLY A 99 -11.40 1.44 -15.33
C GLY A 99 -10.04 2.11 -15.19
N THR A 100 -9.90 3.37 -15.60
CA THR A 100 -8.62 4.07 -15.54
C THR A 100 -8.09 4.27 -14.13
N PRO A 101 -8.82 4.85 -13.15
CA PRO A 101 -8.33 4.94 -11.77
C PRO A 101 -8.13 3.57 -11.11
N LEU A 102 -8.90 2.54 -11.50
CA LEU A 102 -8.69 1.17 -11.02
C LEU A 102 -7.38 0.56 -11.54
N ARG A 103 -7.00 0.82 -12.81
CA ARG A 103 -5.70 0.39 -13.36
C ARG A 103 -4.52 1.05 -12.63
N ILE A 104 -4.64 2.34 -12.27
CA ILE A 104 -3.64 3.02 -11.43
C ILE A 104 -3.57 2.36 -10.04
N GLY A 105 -4.73 2.06 -9.45
CA GLY A 105 -4.81 1.31 -8.19
C GLY A 105 -4.13 -0.05 -8.28
N ALA A 106 -4.36 -0.80 -9.36
CA ALA A 106 -3.71 -2.08 -9.60
C ALA A 106 -2.17 -1.95 -9.75
N ALA A 107 -1.68 -0.91 -10.44
CA ALA A 107 -0.25 -0.62 -10.53
C ALA A 107 0.35 -0.34 -9.14
N LEU A 108 -0.37 0.36 -8.26
CA LEU A 108 0.05 0.60 -6.87
C LEU A 108 0.09 -0.68 -6.03
N GLU A 109 -0.82 -1.62 -6.24
CA GLU A 109 -0.79 -2.90 -5.54
C GLU A 109 0.38 -3.78 -6.00
N LEU A 110 0.75 -3.73 -7.28
CA LEU A 110 1.97 -4.37 -7.81
C LEU A 110 3.24 -3.73 -7.23
N LEU A 111 3.31 -2.40 -7.20
CA LEU A 111 4.41 -1.67 -6.56
C LEU A 111 4.51 -1.99 -5.07
N GLN A 112 3.37 -2.13 -4.38
CA GLN A 112 3.34 -2.58 -2.98
C GLN A 112 3.89 -4.01 -2.83
N ALA A 113 3.64 -4.90 -3.77
CA ALA A 113 4.21 -6.24 -3.73
C ALA A 113 5.74 -6.18 -3.83
N CYS A 114 6.30 -5.38 -4.74
CA CYS A 114 7.74 -5.12 -4.80
C CYS A 114 8.27 -4.62 -3.45
N ALA A 115 7.67 -3.55 -2.91
CA ALA A 115 8.12 -2.95 -1.66
C ALA A 115 8.12 -3.95 -0.49
N LEU A 116 7.05 -4.77 -0.36
CA LEU A 116 6.96 -5.75 0.72
C LEU A 116 7.92 -6.93 0.55
N VAL A 117 8.12 -7.42 -0.69
CA VAL A 117 9.05 -8.52 -0.95
C VAL A 117 10.48 -8.10 -0.66
N HIS A 118 10.87 -6.88 -1.03
CA HIS A 118 12.21 -6.34 -0.74
C HIS A 118 12.39 -6.01 0.75
N ASP A 119 11.38 -5.43 1.40
CA ASP A 119 11.39 -5.13 2.83
C ASP A 119 11.60 -6.40 3.67
N ASP A 120 10.88 -7.50 3.32
CA ASP A 120 11.03 -8.81 3.97
C ASP A 120 12.46 -9.39 3.85
N VAL A 121 13.15 -9.14 2.73
CA VAL A 121 14.55 -9.55 2.57
C VAL A 121 15.49 -8.68 3.41
N MET A 122 15.24 -7.36 3.44
CA MET A 122 16.08 -6.40 4.17
C MET A 122 15.94 -6.55 5.68
N ASP A 123 14.72 -6.86 6.15
CA ASP A 123 14.39 -7.04 7.57
C ASP A 123 14.55 -8.50 8.03
N GLU A 124 14.88 -9.42 7.13
CA GLU A 124 14.91 -10.87 7.37
C GLU A 124 13.61 -11.42 7.96
N SER A 125 12.47 -10.80 7.62
CA SER A 125 11.15 -11.15 8.17
C SER A 125 10.64 -12.46 7.59
N PRO A 126 10.45 -13.53 8.38
CA PRO A 126 10.12 -14.86 7.86
C PRO A 126 8.66 -15.00 7.42
N VAL A 127 7.79 -14.09 7.86
CA VAL A 127 6.34 -14.16 7.68
C VAL A 127 5.77 -12.83 7.20
N ARG A 128 4.85 -12.89 6.23
CA ARG A 128 4.10 -11.75 5.73
C ARG A 128 2.62 -12.11 5.56
N ARG A 129 1.70 -11.32 6.13
CA ARG A 129 0.24 -11.56 6.06
C ARG A 129 -0.18 -12.95 6.53
N GLY A 130 0.45 -13.49 7.57
CA GLY A 130 0.16 -14.82 8.11
C GLY A 130 0.67 -16.00 7.27
N ALA A 131 1.41 -15.74 6.18
CA ALA A 131 2.05 -16.75 5.33
C ALA A 131 3.58 -16.57 5.31
N PRO A 132 4.35 -17.59 4.88
CA PRO A 132 5.79 -17.41 4.69
C PRO A 132 6.08 -16.25 3.73
N ALA A 133 7.07 -15.41 4.08
CA ALA A 133 7.58 -14.39 3.19
C ALA A 133 8.16 -15.02 1.91
N VAL A 134 8.20 -14.27 0.80
CA VAL A 134 8.62 -14.82 -0.51
C VAL A 134 10.02 -15.43 -0.44
N HIS A 135 10.98 -14.77 0.23
CA HIS A 135 12.32 -15.31 0.41
C HIS A 135 12.33 -16.59 1.29
N ALA A 136 11.48 -16.66 2.32
CA ALA A 136 11.37 -17.85 3.16
C ALA A 136 10.80 -19.04 2.37
N ASP A 137 9.85 -18.82 1.46
CA ASP A 137 9.32 -19.84 0.56
C ASP A 137 10.38 -20.34 -0.42
N PHE A 138 11.18 -19.45 -1.05
CA PHE A 138 12.30 -19.84 -1.90
C PHE A 138 13.33 -20.67 -1.13
N ALA A 139 13.67 -20.32 0.13
CA ALA A 139 14.58 -21.10 0.96
C ALA A 139 14.02 -22.51 1.27
N ARG A 140 12.70 -22.63 1.46
CA ARG A 140 12.02 -23.92 1.65
C ARG A 140 12.13 -24.78 0.40
N VAL A 141 11.89 -24.23 -0.79
CA VAL A 141 12.00 -24.93 -2.08
C VAL A 141 13.42 -25.37 -2.34
N HIS A 142 14.42 -24.50 -2.14
CA HIS A 142 15.83 -24.83 -2.30
C HIS A 142 16.21 -26.06 -1.47
N ARG A 143 15.84 -26.08 -0.19
CA ARG A 143 16.12 -27.23 0.70
C ARG A 143 15.38 -28.50 0.26
N ALA A 144 14.11 -28.39 -0.09
CA ALA A 144 13.28 -29.54 -0.48
C ALA A 144 13.75 -30.18 -1.80
N ALA A 145 14.26 -29.38 -2.73
CA ALA A 145 14.79 -29.86 -4.00
C ALA A 145 16.27 -30.32 -3.93
N GLY A 146 16.94 -30.21 -2.78
CA GLY A 146 18.34 -30.57 -2.62
C GLY A 146 19.28 -29.73 -3.48
N MET A 147 18.94 -28.47 -3.76
CA MET A 147 19.76 -27.58 -4.57
C MET A 147 21.11 -27.31 -3.90
N SER A 148 22.16 -27.13 -4.68
CA SER A 148 23.51 -26.84 -4.20
C SER A 148 23.66 -25.39 -3.74
N GLY A 149 24.62 -25.13 -2.86
CA GLY A 149 24.94 -23.79 -2.36
C GLY A 149 24.13 -23.36 -1.14
N SER A 150 24.19 -22.07 -0.81
CA SER A 150 23.51 -21.51 0.36
C SER A 150 22.03 -21.23 0.05
N ALA A 151 21.13 -21.87 0.79
CA ALA A 151 19.70 -21.61 0.68
C ALA A 151 19.36 -20.14 1.02
N ALA A 152 20.06 -19.51 1.96
CA ALA A 152 19.87 -18.11 2.33
C ALA A 152 20.24 -17.16 1.18
N SER A 153 21.40 -17.37 0.55
CA SER A 153 21.85 -16.56 -0.58
C SER A 153 20.92 -16.71 -1.79
N TYR A 154 20.56 -17.97 -2.13
CA TYR A 154 19.64 -18.26 -3.22
C TYR A 154 18.28 -17.58 -3.00
N SER A 155 17.72 -17.74 -1.82
CA SER A 155 16.39 -17.23 -1.51
C SER A 155 16.32 -15.70 -1.50
N ALA A 156 17.31 -15.02 -0.95
CA ALA A 156 17.40 -13.57 -0.98
C ALA A 156 17.51 -13.06 -2.42
N THR A 157 18.39 -13.67 -3.25
CA THR A 157 18.53 -13.29 -4.66
C THR A 157 17.27 -13.53 -5.47
N ALA A 158 16.61 -14.68 -5.29
CA ALA A 158 15.36 -15.00 -5.98
C ALA A 158 14.22 -14.04 -5.58
N ALA A 159 14.15 -13.65 -4.31
CA ALA A 159 13.15 -12.68 -3.84
C ALA A 159 13.41 -11.26 -4.39
N VAL A 160 14.68 -10.84 -4.51
CA VAL A 160 15.02 -9.57 -5.18
C VAL A 160 14.50 -9.58 -6.62
N LEU A 161 14.73 -10.65 -7.39
CA LEU A 161 14.22 -10.77 -8.77
C LEU A 161 12.68 -10.79 -8.81
N ALA A 162 12.02 -11.40 -7.84
CA ALA A 162 10.56 -11.38 -7.74
C ALA A 162 10.03 -9.97 -7.47
N GLY A 163 10.69 -9.20 -6.61
CA GLY A 163 10.37 -7.80 -6.36
C GLY A 163 10.58 -6.92 -7.59
N ASP A 164 11.70 -7.11 -8.31
CA ASP A 164 11.98 -6.39 -9.56
C ASP A 164 10.93 -6.68 -10.63
N LEU A 165 10.47 -7.95 -10.73
CA LEU A 165 9.41 -8.33 -11.66
C LEU A 165 8.08 -7.63 -11.30
N ALA A 166 7.74 -7.56 -10.02
CA ALA A 166 6.55 -6.86 -9.55
C ALA A 166 6.62 -5.34 -9.88
N LEU A 167 7.81 -4.73 -9.71
CA LEU A 167 8.06 -3.34 -10.08
C LEU A 167 7.92 -3.12 -11.59
N ALA A 168 8.50 -4.01 -12.41
CA ALA A 168 8.38 -3.91 -13.87
C ALA A 168 6.92 -3.99 -14.32
N TRP A 169 6.14 -4.93 -13.78
CA TRP A 169 4.71 -5.03 -14.09
C TRP A 169 3.89 -3.83 -13.62
N ALA A 170 4.28 -3.22 -12.48
CA ALA A 170 3.66 -1.99 -12.01
C ALA A 170 3.93 -0.82 -12.95
N ASP A 171 5.19 -0.66 -13.37
CA ASP A 171 5.61 0.40 -14.31
C ASP A 171 4.97 0.22 -15.69
N ASP A 172 4.88 -1.00 -16.20
CA ASP A 172 4.21 -1.30 -17.47
C ASP A 172 2.74 -0.89 -17.41
N LEU A 173 2.00 -1.33 -16.39
CA LEU A 173 0.59 -1.03 -16.23
C LEU A 173 0.31 0.46 -16.08
N LEU A 174 1.12 1.18 -15.30
CA LEU A 174 0.98 2.62 -15.16
C LEU A 174 1.32 3.35 -16.46
N THR A 175 2.40 2.96 -17.13
CA THR A 175 2.85 3.59 -18.39
C THR A 175 1.80 3.41 -19.49
N GLU A 176 1.27 2.20 -19.67
CA GLU A 176 0.16 1.92 -20.58
C GLU A 176 -1.05 2.83 -20.28
N THR A 177 -1.40 2.98 -19.00
CA THR A 177 -2.52 3.81 -18.56
C THR A 177 -2.25 5.30 -18.80
N ALA A 178 -1.03 5.76 -18.52
CA ALA A 178 -0.61 7.15 -18.73
C ALA A 178 -0.58 7.53 -20.22
N LEU A 179 -0.07 6.65 -21.09
CA LEU A 179 -0.02 6.89 -22.54
C LEU A 179 -1.42 7.02 -23.17
N ALA A 180 -2.43 6.39 -22.58
CA ALA A 180 -3.82 6.49 -23.02
C ALA A 180 -4.57 7.71 -22.45
N SER A 181 -3.95 8.47 -21.54
CA SER A 181 -4.59 9.57 -20.80
C SER A 181 -4.12 10.94 -21.28
N PRO A 182 -5.02 11.94 -21.38
CA PRO A 182 -4.62 13.34 -21.62
C PRO A 182 -3.78 13.92 -20.47
N TYR A 183 -3.83 13.32 -19.29
CA TYR A 183 -3.06 13.72 -18.09
C TYR A 183 -1.83 12.83 -17.85
N GLY A 184 -1.40 12.06 -18.84
CA GLY A 184 -0.36 11.05 -18.70
C GLY A 184 0.98 11.59 -18.21
N GLU A 185 1.38 12.79 -18.63
CA GLU A 185 2.62 13.43 -18.15
C GLU A 185 2.56 13.76 -16.65
N GLN A 186 1.41 14.23 -16.16
CA GLN A 186 1.24 14.52 -14.74
C GLN A 186 1.23 13.24 -13.90
N LEU A 187 0.55 12.19 -14.37
CA LEU A 187 0.58 10.88 -13.76
C LEU A 187 1.99 10.33 -13.64
N HIS A 188 2.75 10.43 -14.72
CA HIS A 188 4.11 9.93 -14.75
C HIS A 188 5.02 10.69 -13.77
N ARG A 189 4.88 12.01 -13.65
CA ARG A 189 5.61 12.82 -12.66
C ARG A 189 5.30 12.39 -11.22
N GLU A 190 4.01 12.19 -10.87
CA GLU A 190 3.61 11.73 -9.53
C GLU A 190 4.18 10.33 -9.23
N TRP A 191 4.13 9.45 -10.21
CA TRP A 191 4.67 8.10 -10.11
C TRP A 191 6.19 8.08 -9.90
N GLN A 192 6.93 8.87 -10.65
CA GLN A 192 8.39 8.99 -10.49
C GLN A 192 8.75 9.53 -9.10
N ALA A 193 8.08 10.59 -8.65
CA ALA A 193 8.31 11.17 -7.33
C ALA A 193 8.06 10.13 -6.22
N MET A 194 6.93 9.44 -6.28
CA MET A 194 6.55 8.41 -5.30
C MET A 194 7.59 7.30 -5.17
N ARG A 195 8.09 6.75 -6.28
CA ARG A 195 9.11 5.70 -6.27
C ARG A 195 10.41 6.18 -5.65
N GLY A 196 10.88 7.37 -6.04
CA GLY A 196 12.08 7.97 -5.48
C GLY A 196 11.97 8.23 -3.98
N GLU A 197 10.82 8.74 -3.52
CA GLU A 197 10.52 8.98 -2.11
C GLU A 197 10.49 7.69 -1.29
N MET A 198 9.84 6.64 -1.81
CA MET A 198 9.76 5.33 -1.16
C MET A 198 11.16 4.72 -0.98
N VAL A 199 11.99 4.71 -2.02
CA VAL A 199 13.37 4.18 -1.96
C VAL A 199 14.23 5.02 -1.01
N ALA A 200 14.12 6.35 -1.06
CA ALA A 200 14.85 7.23 -0.14
C ALA A 200 14.43 6.99 1.32
N GLY A 201 13.12 6.81 1.57
CA GLY A 201 12.60 6.51 2.89
C GLY A 201 13.12 5.17 3.43
N GLN A 202 13.11 4.12 2.60
CA GLN A 202 13.65 2.81 2.96
C GLN A 202 15.16 2.85 3.27
N TYR A 203 15.94 3.55 2.45
CA TYR A 203 17.36 3.72 2.70
C TYR A 203 17.65 4.46 4.02
N LEU A 204 16.88 5.53 4.29
CA LEU A 204 17.04 6.28 5.55
C LEU A 204 16.66 5.45 6.77
N ASP A 205 15.66 4.57 6.67
CA ASP A 205 15.27 3.64 7.72
C ASP A 205 16.40 2.65 8.05
N MET A 206 16.92 1.96 7.05
CA MET A 206 18.06 1.06 7.20
C MET A 206 19.29 1.79 7.79
N ARG A 207 19.58 3.00 7.30
CA ARG A 207 20.70 3.80 7.80
C ARG A 207 20.49 4.22 9.25
N ALA A 208 19.27 4.60 9.65
CA ALA A 208 18.98 4.97 11.04
C ALA A 208 19.20 3.80 11.99
N GLN A 209 18.80 2.59 11.60
CA GLN A 209 19.07 1.37 12.36
C GLN A 209 20.58 1.09 12.46
N ALA A 210 21.31 1.14 11.35
CA ALA A 210 22.74 0.88 11.31
C ALA A 210 23.57 1.89 12.12
N THR A 211 23.10 3.13 12.24
CA THR A 211 23.78 4.19 13.00
C THR A 211 23.29 4.34 14.44
N GLY A 212 22.28 3.59 14.85
CA GLY A 212 21.65 3.73 16.17
C GLY A 212 21.07 5.11 16.42
N SER A 213 20.52 5.76 15.38
CA SER A 213 19.96 7.12 15.50
C SER A 213 18.75 7.14 16.42
N SER A 214 18.64 8.23 17.21
CA SER A 214 17.49 8.55 18.07
C SER A 214 16.85 9.91 17.75
N ASP A 215 17.21 10.52 16.60
CA ASP A 215 16.72 11.83 16.19
C ASP A 215 15.23 11.80 15.78
N PRO A 216 14.34 12.53 16.50
CA PRO A 216 12.92 12.59 16.17
C PRO A 216 12.63 13.19 14.77
N ALA A 217 13.46 14.15 14.31
CA ALA A 217 13.30 14.73 12.99
C ALA A 217 13.60 13.71 11.89
N GLN A 218 14.59 12.84 12.12
CA GLN A 218 14.90 11.73 11.21
C GLN A 218 13.77 10.70 11.20
N SER A 219 13.24 10.29 12.36
CA SER A 219 12.08 9.40 12.45
C SER A 219 10.89 9.95 11.64
N ARG A 220 10.54 11.22 11.85
CA ARG A 220 9.44 11.85 11.11
C ARG A 220 9.69 11.91 9.60
N LYS A 221 10.93 12.17 9.18
CA LYS A 221 11.31 12.15 7.75
C LYS A 221 11.16 10.75 7.14
N ILE A 222 11.61 9.72 7.85
CA ILE A 222 11.44 8.31 7.43
C ILE A 222 9.95 7.98 7.29
N ALA A 223 9.15 8.24 8.33
CA ALA A 223 7.71 8.02 8.32
C ALA A 223 7.00 8.74 7.17
N THR A 224 7.44 9.98 6.87
CA THR A 224 6.90 10.75 5.74
C THR A 224 7.21 10.07 4.41
N LEU A 225 8.48 9.81 4.12
CA LEU A 225 8.93 9.32 2.80
C LEU A 225 8.55 7.86 2.57
N LYS A 226 8.79 6.98 3.56
CA LYS A 226 8.55 5.54 3.42
C LYS A 226 7.06 5.20 3.41
N SER A 227 6.24 5.93 4.17
CA SER A 227 4.85 5.52 4.44
C SER A 227 3.80 6.57 4.08
N ALA A 228 3.90 7.80 4.60
CA ALA A 228 2.82 8.79 4.47
C ALA A 228 2.59 9.22 3.02
N LEU A 229 3.67 9.58 2.31
CA LEU A 229 3.57 9.94 0.90
C LEU A 229 3.12 8.75 0.05
N TYR A 230 3.76 7.62 0.23
CA TYR A 230 3.54 6.42 -0.56
C TYR A 230 2.15 5.79 -0.35
N THR A 231 1.63 5.82 0.88
CA THR A 231 0.36 5.12 1.21
C THR A 231 -0.86 5.98 0.93
N VAL A 232 -0.77 7.30 1.12
CA VAL A 232 -1.95 8.19 1.07
C VAL A 232 -1.77 9.38 0.14
N GLU A 233 -0.74 10.21 0.33
CA GLU A 233 -0.61 11.47 -0.42
C GLU A 233 -0.50 11.24 -1.93
N ARG A 234 0.44 10.39 -2.36
CA ARG A 234 0.65 10.11 -3.79
C ARG A 234 -0.51 9.37 -4.44
N PRO A 235 -1.14 8.36 -3.81
CA PRO A 235 -2.38 7.78 -4.33
C PRO A 235 -3.50 8.79 -4.54
N LEU A 236 -3.77 9.69 -3.57
CA LEU A 236 -4.74 10.78 -3.75
C LEU A 236 -4.36 11.69 -4.93
N ALA A 237 -3.09 12.08 -5.01
CA ALA A 237 -2.59 12.95 -6.09
C ALA A 237 -2.69 12.29 -7.47
N LEU A 238 -2.42 10.97 -7.58
CA LEU A 238 -2.58 10.22 -8.82
C LEU A 238 -4.04 10.20 -9.27
N GLY A 239 -4.97 9.93 -8.36
CA GLY A 239 -6.40 9.98 -8.65
C GLY A 239 -6.86 11.38 -9.09
N ALA A 240 -6.45 12.42 -8.38
CA ALA A 240 -6.76 13.80 -8.71
C ALA A 240 -6.16 14.24 -10.07
N ALA A 241 -4.94 13.84 -10.36
CA ALA A 241 -4.30 14.10 -11.64
C ALA A 241 -5.11 13.52 -12.81
N MET A 242 -5.65 12.30 -12.64
CA MET A 242 -6.51 11.68 -13.66
C MET A 242 -7.80 12.44 -13.93
N ALA A 243 -8.34 13.14 -12.94
CA ALA A 243 -9.52 13.98 -13.08
C ALA A 243 -9.19 15.39 -13.58
N GLY A 244 -7.92 15.72 -13.83
CA GLY A 244 -7.49 17.06 -14.25
C GLY A 244 -7.62 18.11 -13.16
N ALA A 245 -7.36 17.73 -11.89
CA ALA A 245 -7.43 18.64 -10.76
C ALA A 245 -6.61 19.91 -10.96
N ASP A 246 -7.18 21.04 -10.57
CA ASP A 246 -6.44 22.29 -10.50
C ASP A 246 -5.40 22.30 -9.35
N ALA A 247 -4.52 23.29 -9.34
CA ALA A 247 -3.45 23.39 -8.35
C ALA A 247 -3.99 23.46 -6.91
N ARG A 248 -5.09 24.19 -6.69
CA ARG A 248 -5.70 24.35 -5.36
C ARG A 248 -6.24 23.03 -4.82
N THR A 249 -6.98 22.29 -5.63
CA THR A 249 -7.51 20.97 -5.29
C THR A 249 -6.37 20.00 -5.03
N MET A 250 -5.34 20.00 -5.89
CA MET A 250 -4.16 19.17 -5.74
C MET A 250 -3.43 19.43 -4.41
N ASP A 251 -3.19 20.69 -4.06
CA ASP A 251 -2.51 21.08 -2.81
C ASP A 251 -3.32 20.71 -1.56
N GLY A 252 -4.65 20.87 -1.63
CA GLY A 252 -5.57 20.43 -0.57
C GLY A 252 -5.52 18.92 -0.35
N LEU A 253 -5.58 18.13 -1.43
CA LEU A 253 -5.49 16.66 -1.37
C LEU A 253 -4.12 16.17 -0.90
N ARG A 254 -3.03 16.82 -1.30
CA ARG A 254 -1.69 16.51 -0.76
C ARG A 254 -1.59 16.80 0.73
N SER A 255 -2.12 17.92 1.20
CA SER A 255 -2.14 18.24 2.63
C SER A 255 -2.98 17.25 3.43
N ALA A 256 -4.17 16.90 2.93
CA ALA A 256 -5.02 15.85 3.51
C ALA A 256 -4.29 14.51 3.57
N GLY A 257 -3.69 14.11 2.45
CA GLY A 257 -2.98 12.84 2.32
C GLY A 257 -1.75 12.73 3.22
N ARG A 258 -0.99 13.82 3.37
CA ARG A 258 0.17 13.85 4.27
C ARG A 258 -0.22 13.67 5.73
N CYS A 259 -1.27 14.36 6.17
CA CYS A 259 -1.78 14.21 7.53
C CYS A 259 -2.31 12.80 7.79
N ALA A 260 -3.16 12.25 6.91
CA ALA A 260 -3.68 10.89 7.07
C ALA A 260 -2.57 9.83 7.02
N GLY A 261 -1.59 10.00 6.14
CA GLY A 261 -0.47 9.07 5.99
C GLY A 261 0.46 9.06 7.21
N LEU A 262 0.71 10.21 7.82
CA LEU A 262 1.44 10.28 9.10
C LEU A 262 0.65 9.64 10.24
N ALA A 263 -0.66 9.91 10.34
CA ALA A 263 -1.52 9.26 11.32
C ALA A 263 -1.54 7.74 11.16
N PHE A 264 -1.59 7.25 9.91
CA PHE A 264 -1.49 5.82 9.59
C PHE A 264 -0.17 5.21 10.08
N GLN A 265 0.98 5.87 9.83
CA GLN A 265 2.27 5.36 10.26
C GLN A 265 2.39 5.34 11.79
N LEU A 266 1.98 6.41 12.47
CA LEU A 266 2.00 6.45 13.94
C LEU A 266 1.09 5.36 14.54
N ARG A 267 -0.03 5.04 13.90
CA ARG A 267 -0.88 3.91 14.31
C ARG A 267 -0.18 2.57 14.08
N ASP A 268 0.53 2.38 12.96
CA ASP A 268 1.31 1.16 12.71
C ASP A 268 2.41 0.99 13.76
N ASP A 269 3.10 2.07 14.13
CA ASP A 269 4.11 2.08 15.21
C ASP A 269 3.51 1.64 16.57
N LEU A 270 2.31 2.16 16.92
CA LEU A 270 1.60 1.76 18.14
C LEU A 270 1.19 0.26 18.08
N LEU A 271 0.69 -0.20 16.95
CA LEU A 271 0.31 -1.61 16.77
C LEU A 271 1.54 -2.53 16.80
N GLY A 272 2.67 -2.09 16.26
CA GLY A 272 3.94 -2.81 16.33
C GLY A 272 4.48 -2.97 17.75
N ALA A 273 4.20 -2.01 18.64
CA ALA A 273 4.64 -2.04 20.04
C ALA A 273 3.62 -2.69 20.99
N PHE A 274 2.32 -2.43 20.82
CA PHE A 274 1.25 -2.76 21.76
C PHE A 274 0.12 -3.60 21.15
N GLY A 275 0.18 -3.90 19.84
CA GLY A 275 -0.88 -4.65 19.16
C GLY A 275 -0.91 -6.13 19.53
N ASP A 276 -2.10 -6.73 19.42
CA ASP A 276 -2.28 -8.16 19.55
C ASP A 276 -1.87 -8.85 18.23
N PRO A 277 -0.90 -9.79 18.24
CA PRO A 277 -0.51 -10.55 17.06
C PRO A 277 -1.67 -11.27 16.35
N ALA A 278 -2.67 -11.71 17.11
CA ALA A 278 -3.85 -12.36 16.56
C ALA A 278 -4.70 -11.41 15.70
N VAL A 279 -4.64 -10.10 15.99
CA VAL A 279 -5.37 -9.06 15.25
C VAL A 279 -4.52 -8.46 14.13
N THR A 280 -3.22 -8.25 14.39
CA THR A 280 -2.31 -7.59 13.44
C THR A 280 -1.80 -8.51 12.33
N GLY A 281 -1.82 -9.84 12.56
CA GLY A 281 -1.28 -10.84 11.64
C GLY A 281 0.25 -10.79 11.49
N LYS A 282 0.95 -10.02 12.34
CA LYS A 282 2.41 -9.93 12.44
C LYS A 282 2.82 -10.32 13.85
N PRO A 283 4.02 -10.91 14.05
CA PRO A 283 4.59 -10.99 15.38
C PRO A 283 4.67 -9.56 15.95
N ALA A 284 4.03 -9.31 17.11
CA ALA A 284 4.30 -8.11 17.86
C ALA A 284 5.78 -8.19 18.26
N ASP A 285 6.46 -7.05 18.31
CA ASP A 285 7.80 -6.93 18.85
C ASP A 285 8.97 -6.87 17.84
N GLU A 286 8.76 -7.12 16.55
CA GLU A 286 9.86 -7.06 15.58
C GLU A 286 10.53 -5.67 15.60
N ASP A 287 9.74 -4.60 15.54
CA ASP A 287 10.27 -3.22 15.57
C ASP A 287 10.98 -2.88 16.89
N LEU A 288 10.45 -3.38 18.02
CA LEU A 288 11.06 -3.19 19.33
C LEU A 288 12.36 -4.01 19.46
N ARG A 289 12.37 -5.26 18.99
CA ARG A 289 13.57 -6.12 19.00
C ARG A 289 14.66 -5.54 18.10
N ALA A 290 14.31 -5.05 16.92
CA ALA A 290 15.20 -4.39 15.99
C ALA A 290 15.56 -2.96 16.41
N ARG A 291 14.91 -2.42 17.45
CA ARG A 291 15.04 -1.02 17.88
C ARG A 291 14.92 -0.04 16.74
N LYS A 292 13.94 -0.28 15.86
CA LYS A 292 13.64 0.63 14.75
C LYS A 292 13.31 2.01 15.28
N LEU A 293 13.81 3.04 14.61
CA LEU A 293 13.54 4.44 14.96
C LEU A 293 12.10 4.81 14.53
N THR A 294 11.10 4.24 15.22
CA THR A 294 9.68 4.58 15.05
C THR A 294 9.35 5.94 15.66
N GLY A 295 8.23 6.54 15.24
CA GLY A 295 7.72 7.77 15.86
C GLY A 295 7.48 7.60 17.35
N LEU A 296 6.93 6.46 17.75
CA LEU A 296 6.69 6.12 19.14
C LEU A 296 7.97 6.05 19.97
N LEU A 297 9.02 5.36 19.47
CA LEU A 297 10.31 5.27 20.15
C LEU A 297 10.97 6.65 20.28
N ALA A 298 10.93 7.46 19.23
CA ALA A 298 11.49 8.80 19.23
C ALA A 298 10.80 9.73 20.27
N VAL A 299 9.47 9.66 20.37
CA VAL A 299 8.70 10.39 21.39
C VAL A 299 9.05 9.90 22.80
N ALA A 300 9.15 8.60 23.02
CA ALA A 300 9.48 8.03 24.33
C ALA A 300 10.88 8.46 24.80
N LEU A 301 11.88 8.41 23.92
CA LEU A 301 13.25 8.86 24.23
C LEU A 301 13.29 10.37 24.55
N ARG A 302 12.57 11.19 23.80
CA ARG A 302 12.47 12.64 24.07
C ARG A 302 11.84 12.90 25.44
N LEU A 303 10.70 12.28 25.75
CA LEU A 303 10.02 12.47 27.04
C LEU A 303 10.85 11.98 28.22
N ALA A 304 11.56 10.85 28.07
CA ALA A 304 12.48 10.33 29.06
C ALA A 304 13.63 11.34 29.33
N ALA A 305 14.18 11.94 28.28
CA ALA A 305 15.23 12.95 28.42
C ALA A 305 14.71 14.23 29.09
N GLU A 306 13.52 14.69 28.72
CA GLU A 306 12.88 15.89 29.30
C GLU A 306 12.54 15.72 30.79
N SER A 307 12.14 14.50 31.21
CA SER A 307 11.79 14.17 32.60
C SER A 307 13.00 13.72 33.44
N GLY A 308 14.17 13.50 32.85
CA GLY A 308 15.34 12.94 33.50
C GLY A 308 15.19 11.44 33.88
N ASP A 309 14.30 10.68 33.23
CA ASP A 309 14.13 9.25 33.49
C ASP A 309 15.30 8.46 32.88
N SER A 310 16.37 8.32 33.68
CA SER A 310 17.58 7.58 33.27
C SER A 310 17.31 6.10 32.98
N ASP A 311 16.35 5.52 33.67
CA ASP A 311 16.02 4.10 33.49
C ASP A 311 15.31 3.87 32.16
N ALA A 312 14.37 4.76 31.78
CA ALA A 312 13.76 4.71 30.46
C ALA A 312 14.79 4.94 29.34
N LEU A 313 15.71 5.90 29.51
CA LEU A 313 16.79 6.13 28.55
C LEU A 313 17.70 4.91 28.39
N ALA A 314 18.03 4.22 29.48
CA ALA A 314 18.81 2.98 29.46
C ALA A 314 18.07 1.82 28.75
N GLU A 315 16.77 1.68 29.00
CA GLU A 315 15.93 0.63 28.40
C GLU A 315 15.69 0.85 26.90
N LEU A 316 15.35 2.08 26.50
CA LEU A 316 14.95 2.45 25.14
C LEU A 316 16.12 2.79 24.22
N GLY A 317 17.22 3.29 24.79
CA GLY A 317 18.37 3.75 24.02
C GLY A 317 19.20 2.60 23.40
N PRO A 318 20.11 2.92 22.48
CA PRO A 318 20.92 1.93 21.77
C PRO A 318 21.84 1.12 22.70
N GLN A 319 22.21 1.66 23.87
CA GLN A 319 23.04 0.96 24.85
C GLN A 319 22.31 -0.19 25.57
N GLY A 320 21.00 -0.16 25.66
CA GLY A 320 20.20 -1.23 26.25
C GLY A 320 20.31 -2.57 25.49
N ALA A 321 20.67 -2.53 24.20
CA ALA A 321 20.94 -3.72 23.41
C ALA A 321 22.25 -4.42 23.84
N ALA A 322 23.28 -3.65 24.16
CA ALA A 322 24.62 -4.16 24.52
C ALA A 322 24.64 -4.80 25.93
N ALA A 323 23.75 -4.38 26.83
CA ALA A 323 23.63 -4.88 28.19
C ALA A 323 22.88 -6.24 28.32
N GLY A 324 22.49 -6.86 27.21
CA GLY A 324 21.81 -8.17 27.22
C GLY A 324 20.40 -8.18 27.81
N GLY A 325 19.78 -7.01 27.95
CA GLY A 325 18.73 -6.93 28.91
C GLY A 325 17.48 -6.13 28.65
N GLY A 326 17.34 -5.39 27.61
CA GLY A 326 16.04 -4.76 27.31
C GLY A 326 15.06 -5.81 26.80
N THR A 327 14.33 -6.51 27.67
CA THR A 327 13.20 -7.32 27.19
C THR A 327 12.18 -6.39 26.58
N VAL A 328 11.51 -6.83 25.55
CA VAL A 328 10.41 -6.10 24.89
C VAL A 328 9.42 -5.55 25.92
N ASP A 329 9.11 -6.33 26.95
CA ASP A 329 8.20 -5.92 28.01
C ASP A 329 8.71 -4.72 28.82
N ARG A 330 10.04 -4.63 29.10
CA ARG A 330 10.62 -3.46 29.76
C ARG A 330 10.59 -2.23 28.86
N MET A 331 10.84 -2.41 27.55
CA MET A 331 10.71 -1.31 26.59
C MET A 331 9.27 -0.78 26.55
N ARG A 332 8.26 -1.69 26.51
CA ARG A 332 6.85 -1.30 26.57
C ARG A 332 6.52 -0.55 27.86
N ALA A 333 6.91 -1.10 29.00
CA ALA A 333 6.69 -0.46 30.29
C ALA A 333 7.37 0.94 30.36
N ALA A 334 8.54 1.11 29.77
CA ALA A 334 9.21 2.42 29.67
C ALA A 334 8.43 3.38 28.77
N MET A 335 7.92 2.92 27.61
CA MET A 335 7.09 3.75 26.72
C MET A 335 5.77 4.18 27.38
N GLU A 336 5.14 3.31 28.17
CA GLU A 336 3.93 3.65 28.94
C GLU A 336 4.26 4.62 30.08
N ARG A 337 5.31 4.36 30.84
CA ARG A 337 5.74 5.21 31.96
C ARG A 337 6.11 6.62 31.53
N THR A 338 6.74 6.79 30.36
CA THR A 338 7.07 8.11 29.80
C THR A 338 5.84 8.85 29.28
N GLY A 339 4.68 8.21 29.14
CA GLY A 339 3.48 8.80 28.54
C GLY A 339 3.52 8.88 27.00
N ALA A 340 4.50 8.29 26.35
CA ALA A 340 4.68 8.37 24.89
C ALA A 340 3.48 7.84 24.12
N ARG A 341 2.85 6.77 24.61
CA ARG A 341 1.65 6.20 24.00
C ARG A 341 0.52 7.23 23.89
N ALA A 342 0.19 7.93 24.98
CA ALA A 342 -0.88 8.93 24.99
C ALA A 342 -0.56 10.10 24.05
N VAL A 343 0.68 10.57 24.05
CA VAL A 343 1.12 11.66 23.16
C VAL A 343 0.97 11.26 21.67
N VAL A 344 1.31 10.04 21.32
CA VAL A 344 1.17 9.55 19.94
C VAL A 344 -0.29 9.34 19.58
N GLU A 345 -1.15 8.85 20.49
CA GLU A 345 -2.59 8.73 20.28
C GLU A 345 -3.24 10.10 20.04
N ASP A 346 -2.88 11.14 20.80
CA ASP A 346 -3.34 12.51 20.60
C ASP A 346 -2.86 13.08 19.26
N GLU A 347 -1.62 12.81 18.87
CA GLU A 347 -1.09 13.24 17.56
C GLU A 347 -1.85 12.58 16.40
N ILE A 348 -2.17 11.28 16.49
CA ILE A 348 -3.01 10.57 15.50
C ILE A 348 -4.37 11.25 15.37
N ALA A 349 -5.04 11.56 16.48
CA ALA A 349 -6.35 12.20 16.46
C ALA A 349 -6.27 13.60 15.80
N SER A 350 -5.27 14.41 16.16
CA SER A 350 -5.03 15.74 15.60
C SER A 350 -4.74 15.71 14.09
N LEU A 351 -3.89 14.80 13.64
CA LEU A 351 -3.55 14.60 12.23
C LEU A 351 -4.77 14.12 11.44
N SER A 352 -5.56 13.18 11.98
CA SER A 352 -6.79 12.69 11.35
C SER A 352 -7.80 13.82 11.17
N ALA A 353 -8.06 14.62 12.20
CA ALA A 353 -8.95 15.77 12.11
C ALA A 353 -8.45 16.82 11.09
N SER A 354 -7.14 17.08 11.04
CA SER A 354 -6.53 17.99 10.07
C SER A 354 -6.68 17.48 8.64
N SER A 355 -6.48 16.18 8.43
CA SER A 355 -6.68 15.52 7.15
C SER A 355 -8.10 15.69 6.62
N LEU A 356 -9.10 15.45 7.46
CA LEU A 356 -10.52 15.60 7.08
C LEU A 356 -10.86 17.05 6.72
N ARG A 357 -10.32 18.03 7.46
CA ARG A 357 -10.52 19.45 7.12
C ARG A 357 -9.90 19.81 5.77
N HIS A 358 -8.63 19.46 5.54
CA HIS A 358 -7.96 19.73 4.26
C HIS A 358 -8.70 19.09 3.08
N PHE A 359 -9.23 17.87 3.26
CA PHE A 359 -10.01 17.22 2.22
C PHE A 359 -11.34 17.94 1.98
N ALA A 360 -12.03 18.40 3.02
CA ALA A 360 -13.28 19.15 2.89
C ALA A 360 -13.07 20.51 2.19
N ASP A 361 -11.94 21.18 2.43
CA ASP A 361 -11.56 22.47 1.85
C ASP A 361 -11.29 22.41 0.33
N THR A 362 -11.12 21.20 -0.24
CA THR A 362 -11.03 21.02 -1.70
C THR A 362 -12.35 21.27 -2.43
N GLY A 363 -13.47 21.31 -1.72
CA GLY A 363 -14.81 21.41 -2.32
C GLY A 363 -15.37 20.06 -2.77
N ALA A 364 -14.73 18.93 -2.40
CA ALA A 364 -15.23 17.59 -2.69
C ALA A 364 -16.68 17.43 -2.19
N ASP A 365 -17.50 16.68 -2.94
CA ASP A 365 -18.91 16.44 -2.60
C ASP A 365 -19.08 15.61 -1.31
N ALA A 366 -20.30 15.55 -0.80
CA ALA A 366 -20.59 14.86 0.44
C ALA A 366 -20.32 13.35 0.38
N PRO A 367 -20.60 12.62 -0.72
CA PRO A 367 -20.20 11.24 -0.88
C PRO A 367 -18.68 11.04 -0.79
N ALA A 368 -17.88 11.78 -1.55
CA ALA A 368 -16.42 11.66 -1.53
C ALA A 368 -15.85 11.95 -0.12
N ARG A 369 -16.39 12.96 0.58
CA ARG A 369 -15.98 13.27 1.97
C ARG A 369 -16.29 12.14 2.94
N ARG A 370 -17.44 11.48 2.80
CA ARG A 370 -17.80 10.31 3.64
C ARG A 370 -16.86 9.14 3.41
N GLU A 371 -16.62 8.79 2.15
CA GLU A 371 -15.70 7.70 1.81
C GLU A 371 -14.27 7.97 2.29
N PHE A 372 -13.80 9.20 2.15
CA PHE A 372 -12.49 9.59 2.67
C PHE A 372 -12.42 9.48 4.20
N ALA A 373 -13.48 9.91 4.92
CA ALA A 373 -13.53 9.77 6.38
C ALA A 373 -13.50 8.28 6.82
N VAL A 374 -14.24 7.42 6.12
CA VAL A 374 -14.20 5.96 6.35
C VAL A 374 -12.79 5.41 6.12
N LEU A 375 -12.10 5.86 5.06
CA LEU A 375 -10.73 5.43 4.77
C LEU A 375 -9.75 5.87 5.85
N VAL A 376 -9.82 7.11 6.29
CA VAL A 376 -8.95 7.62 7.37
C VAL A 376 -9.19 6.84 8.65
N ALA A 377 -10.45 6.65 9.06
CA ALA A 377 -10.80 5.85 10.24
C ALA A 377 -10.27 4.41 10.15
N ARG A 378 -10.44 3.76 8.99
CA ARG A 378 -9.92 2.41 8.74
C ARG A 378 -8.39 2.37 8.78
N ALA A 379 -7.73 3.40 8.26
CA ALA A 379 -6.27 3.50 8.25
C ALA A 379 -5.70 3.63 9.66
N VAL A 380 -6.35 4.42 10.53
CA VAL A 380 -5.91 4.64 11.92
C VAL A 380 -6.54 3.66 12.93
N GLY A 381 -7.36 2.71 12.47
CA GLY A 381 -7.94 1.67 13.32
C GLY A 381 -9.03 2.18 14.28
N THR A 382 -9.70 3.29 13.95
CA THR A 382 -10.89 3.76 14.69
C THR A 382 -12.15 3.20 14.03
N ASP A 383 -13.00 2.57 14.83
CA ASP A 383 -14.25 1.96 14.36
C ASP A 383 -15.36 3.04 14.35
N LEU A 384 -15.74 3.52 13.17
CA LEU A 384 -16.84 4.47 13.02
C LEU A 384 -18.22 3.88 13.34
N SER A 385 -18.33 2.55 13.55
CA SER A 385 -19.59 1.89 13.88
C SER A 385 -20.11 2.24 15.28
N ARG A 386 -19.29 2.87 16.15
CA ARG A 386 -19.68 3.26 17.52
C ARG A 386 -20.21 4.70 17.66
N GLU A 387 -20.04 5.55 16.65
CA GLU A 387 -20.48 6.96 16.72
C GLU A 387 -21.83 7.23 16.02
N GLY A 388 -22.40 6.22 15.36
CA GLY A 388 -23.68 6.33 14.62
C GLY A 388 -24.96 6.15 15.44
N GLU A 389 -24.87 5.81 16.73
CA GLU A 389 -26.06 5.61 17.61
C GLU A 389 -26.38 6.83 18.50
N GLY A 390 -25.77 7.97 18.26
CA GLY A 390 -25.92 9.18 19.11
C GLY A 390 -26.18 10.48 18.36
N LEU A 391 -26.93 10.48 17.24
CA LEU A 391 -27.48 11.71 16.64
C LEU A 391 -28.89 11.46 16.12
#